data_d42daaf55b1dc779e08155c94b75a8d1
#
_entry.id   d42daaf55b1dc779e08155c94b75a8d1
#
_cell.length_a   1.000
_cell.length_b   1.000
_cell.length_c   1.000
_cell.angle_alpha   90.00
_cell.angle_beta   90.00
_cell.angle_gamma   90.00
#
_symmetry.space_group_name_H-M   'P 1'
#
loop_
_entity.id
_entity.type
_entity.pdbx_description
1 polymer ?
#
loop_
_entity_poly.entity_id
_entity_poly.type
_entity_poly.pdbx_seq_one_letter_code
_entity_poly.pdbx_strand_id
1 'polypeptide(L)'
;MSLDDPVVITCSISGVIANREQCPAIPYTPEEYGAEARRAVEEGASMIHIHARKPDGTPSYEIEDFSAITEAIRGAVDDVIVNYSTGTIGVPVAKRVEYLRACRPEVAALNMGSMNYAKYSRSRKDFVFQMVFSNPFEEIVELLKAMNELGIKPEHECFDVGHVGSLEPLMDMGVLKAPLHVDCVMGVVGGIPPTPRNLAAMVDNILDIPTEGANPGGVGGGRGHHWGVIGISRDQWTLIAAALTLGGSIRAGVEDNLYLPDGTMARSNGDLIAQARRMTEDVGRRPATVAEARGLLGIA
;
A
#
# COMPACT_ATOMS: atom_id res chain seq x y z
N MET A 1 -12.56 15.81 -11.09
CA MET A 1 -12.84 14.34 -11.06
C MET A 1 -13.88 14.07 -12.14
N SER A 2 -13.57 13.17 -13.07
CA SER A 2 -14.51 12.63 -14.06
C SER A 2 -15.07 11.30 -13.55
N LEU A 3 -16.29 10.95 -13.94
CA LEU A 3 -16.88 9.64 -13.64
C LEU A 3 -16.10 8.49 -14.27
N ASP A 4 -15.30 8.75 -15.30
CA ASP A 4 -14.47 7.74 -15.99
C ASP A 4 -13.01 7.69 -15.49
N ASP A 5 -12.66 8.44 -14.43
CA ASP A 5 -11.29 8.48 -13.92
C ASP A 5 -10.86 7.09 -13.42
N PRO A 6 -9.75 6.54 -13.94
CA PRO A 6 -9.26 5.24 -13.51
C PRO A 6 -8.78 5.26 -12.07
N VAL A 7 -8.95 4.13 -11.38
CA VAL A 7 -8.56 3.91 -9.98
C VAL A 7 -7.50 2.81 -9.94
N VAL A 8 -6.33 3.12 -9.42
CA VAL A 8 -5.35 2.07 -9.10
C VAL A 8 -5.91 1.27 -7.93
N ILE A 9 -6.15 -0.02 -8.16
CA ILE A 9 -6.54 -0.96 -7.10
C ILE A 9 -5.31 -1.79 -6.75
N THR A 10 -4.77 -1.56 -5.55
CA THR A 10 -3.66 -2.33 -5.00
C THR A 10 -4.20 -3.50 -4.19
N CYS A 11 -3.70 -4.71 -4.44
CA CYS A 11 -3.97 -5.87 -3.61
C CYS A 11 -2.81 -6.17 -2.66
N SER A 12 -3.03 -6.08 -1.34
CA SER A 12 -2.09 -6.44 -0.28
C SER A 12 -2.30 -7.89 0.13
N ILE A 13 -1.59 -8.83 -0.53
CA ILE A 13 -1.98 -10.25 -0.53
C ILE A 13 -1.53 -11.06 0.68
N SER A 14 -0.65 -10.55 1.54
CA SER A 14 -0.06 -11.40 2.60
C SER A 14 0.08 -10.72 3.96
N GLY A 15 0.73 -9.56 4.04
CA GLY A 15 1.14 -8.96 5.31
C GLY A 15 2.05 -9.87 6.17
N VAL A 16 2.31 -9.48 7.41
CA VAL A 16 3.11 -10.29 8.36
C VAL A 16 2.47 -10.41 9.75
N ILE A 17 1.37 -9.71 10.02
CA ILE A 17 0.76 -9.67 11.36
C ILE A 17 -0.28 -10.79 11.54
N ALA A 18 -1.20 -10.95 10.58
CA ALA A 18 -2.19 -12.02 10.60
C ALA A 18 -1.59 -13.35 10.14
N ASN A 19 -2.21 -14.45 10.52
CA ASN A 19 -1.81 -15.81 10.15
C ASN A 19 -3.00 -16.66 9.66
N ARG A 20 -2.75 -17.90 9.23
CA ARG A 20 -3.78 -18.79 8.67
C ARG A 20 -4.83 -19.26 9.68
N GLU A 21 -4.55 -19.21 10.96
CA GLU A 21 -5.57 -19.48 11.99
C GLU A 21 -6.64 -18.38 12.00
N GLN A 22 -6.24 -17.16 11.65
CA GLN A 22 -7.13 -16.01 11.55
C GLN A 22 -7.79 -15.90 10.17
N CYS A 23 -7.07 -16.22 9.10
CA CYS A 23 -7.58 -16.24 7.73
C CYS A 23 -6.83 -17.27 6.87
N PRO A 24 -7.47 -18.39 6.49
CA PRO A 24 -6.84 -19.44 5.67
C PRO A 24 -6.36 -18.96 4.29
N ALA A 25 -6.87 -17.82 3.79
CA ALA A 25 -6.53 -17.28 2.48
C ALA A 25 -5.12 -16.61 2.43
N ILE A 26 -4.43 -16.47 3.56
CA ILE A 26 -3.09 -15.86 3.57
C ILE A 26 -2.08 -16.79 2.89
N PRO A 27 -1.41 -16.37 1.79
CA PRO A 27 -0.41 -17.20 1.11
C PRO A 27 0.88 -17.30 1.91
N TYR A 28 1.51 -18.48 1.91
CA TYR A 28 2.80 -18.75 2.56
C TYR A 28 3.85 -19.24 1.56
N THR A 29 3.43 -19.94 0.48
CA THR A 29 4.36 -20.45 -0.52
C THR A 29 4.32 -19.63 -1.80
N PRO A 30 5.39 -19.59 -2.60
CA PRO A 30 5.40 -18.86 -3.87
C PRO A 30 4.21 -19.20 -4.78
N GLU A 31 3.82 -20.47 -4.86
CA GLU A 31 2.69 -20.92 -5.68
C GLU A 31 1.37 -20.32 -5.19
N GLU A 32 1.19 -20.22 -3.88
CA GLU A 32 0.02 -19.59 -3.28
C GLU A 32 -0.01 -18.09 -3.53
N TYR A 33 1.15 -17.40 -3.47
CA TYR A 33 1.25 -15.98 -3.86
C TYR A 33 0.87 -15.78 -5.32
N GLY A 34 1.35 -16.62 -6.22
CA GLY A 34 0.96 -16.58 -7.64
C GLY A 34 -0.54 -16.81 -7.85
N ALA A 35 -1.12 -17.77 -7.13
CA ALA A 35 -2.56 -18.05 -7.22
C ALA A 35 -3.42 -16.88 -6.69
N GLU A 36 -3.03 -16.26 -5.57
CA GLU A 36 -3.73 -15.10 -5.01
C GLU A 36 -3.57 -13.85 -5.89
N ALA A 37 -2.38 -13.63 -6.45
CA ALA A 37 -2.15 -12.54 -7.40
C ALA A 37 -3.05 -12.69 -8.64
N ARG A 38 -3.16 -13.90 -9.21
CA ARG A 38 -4.08 -14.17 -10.33
C ARG A 38 -5.51 -13.81 -9.98
N ARG A 39 -6.04 -14.29 -8.85
CA ARG A 39 -7.40 -13.98 -8.40
C ARG A 39 -7.63 -12.48 -8.26
N ALA A 40 -6.64 -11.76 -7.71
CA ALA A 40 -6.73 -10.32 -7.54
C ALA A 40 -6.72 -9.57 -8.89
N VAL A 41 -5.84 -9.96 -9.81
CA VAL A 41 -5.72 -9.33 -11.14
C VAL A 41 -6.98 -9.61 -11.99
N GLU A 42 -7.53 -10.82 -11.96
CA GLU A 42 -8.79 -11.16 -12.63
C GLU A 42 -9.96 -10.29 -12.15
N GLU A 43 -9.92 -9.84 -10.90
CA GLU A 43 -10.92 -8.94 -10.33
C GLU A 43 -10.58 -7.44 -10.46
N GLY A 44 -9.45 -7.09 -11.09
CA GLY A 44 -9.12 -5.71 -11.47
C GLY A 44 -8.03 -5.04 -10.64
N ALA A 45 -7.25 -5.78 -9.84
CA ALA A 45 -6.03 -5.23 -9.24
C ALA A 45 -4.98 -4.95 -10.32
N SER A 46 -4.38 -3.78 -10.30
CA SER A 46 -3.27 -3.38 -11.19
C SER A 46 -1.91 -3.41 -10.49
N MET A 47 -1.90 -3.50 -9.16
CA MET A 47 -0.69 -3.61 -8.35
C MET A 47 -0.85 -4.66 -7.25
N ILE A 48 0.21 -5.44 -7.00
CA ILE A 48 0.27 -6.44 -5.94
C ILE A 48 1.34 -6.00 -4.93
N HIS A 49 0.91 -5.75 -3.70
CA HIS A 49 1.79 -5.47 -2.57
C HIS A 49 2.10 -6.75 -1.80
N ILE A 50 3.37 -7.00 -1.53
CA ILE A 50 3.83 -8.22 -0.86
C ILE A 50 4.73 -7.93 0.34
N HIS A 51 4.52 -8.71 1.37
CA HIS A 51 5.51 -9.09 2.36
C HIS A 51 5.93 -10.54 2.08
N ALA A 52 7.22 -10.85 2.05
CA ALA A 52 7.66 -12.23 1.89
C ALA A 52 7.44 -13.01 3.19
N ARG A 53 6.99 -14.25 3.05
CA ARG A 53 6.88 -15.23 4.13
C ARG A 53 7.60 -16.51 3.76
N LYS A 54 8.07 -17.22 4.79
CA LYS A 54 8.52 -18.61 4.68
C LYS A 54 7.32 -19.57 4.64
N PRO A 55 7.52 -20.82 4.20
CA PRO A 55 6.42 -21.81 4.15
C PRO A 55 5.76 -22.12 5.50
N ASP A 56 6.44 -21.82 6.62
CA ASP A 56 5.87 -21.92 7.97
C ASP A 56 5.04 -20.70 8.38
N GLY A 57 4.96 -19.67 7.51
CA GLY A 57 4.23 -18.43 7.71
C GLY A 57 4.99 -17.34 8.44
N THR A 58 6.22 -17.59 8.88
CA THR A 58 7.06 -16.54 9.48
C THR A 58 7.50 -15.50 8.44
N PRO A 59 7.66 -14.22 8.84
CA PRO A 59 8.19 -13.20 7.93
C PRO A 59 9.55 -13.58 7.37
N SER A 60 9.80 -13.27 6.11
CA SER A 60 11.11 -13.40 5.48
C SER A 60 11.63 -12.07 4.94
N TYR A 61 12.94 -11.90 5.02
CA TYR A 61 13.66 -10.76 4.46
C TYR A 61 14.82 -11.24 3.58
N GLU A 62 14.76 -12.51 3.15
CA GLU A 62 15.76 -13.13 2.30
C GLU A 62 15.48 -12.86 0.82
N ILE A 63 16.53 -12.62 0.05
CA ILE A 63 16.46 -12.33 -1.39
C ILE A 63 15.75 -13.47 -2.14
N GLU A 64 16.08 -14.70 -1.78
CA GLU A 64 15.56 -15.92 -2.39
C GLU A 64 14.03 -16.01 -2.27
N ASP A 65 13.48 -15.66 -1.10
CA ASP A 65 12.02 -15.69 -0.88
C ASP A 65 11.30 -14.59 -1.68
N PHE A 66 11.84 -13.36 -1.71
CA PHE A 66 11.29 -12.29 -2.53
C PHE A 66 11.36 -12.62 -4.02
N SER A 67 12.48 -13.18 -4.48
CA SER A 67 12.66 -13.59 -5.88
C SER A 67 11.67 -14.67 -6.28
N ALA A 68 11.58 -15.76 -5.50
CA ALA A 68 10.68 -16.88 -5.77
C ALA A 68 9.21 -16.44 -5.80
N ILE A 69 8.78 -15.60 -4.85
CA ILE A 69 7.43 -15.05 -4.82
C ILE A 69 7.16 -14.17 -6.04
N THR A 70 8.10 -13.30 -6.42
CA THR A 70 7.96 -12.42 -7.58
C THR A 70 7.88 -13.22 -8.88
N GLU A 71 8.73 -14.24 -9.04
CA GLU A 71 8.70 -15.15 -10.19
C GLU A 71 7.37 -15.90 -10.29
N ALA A 72 6.85 -16.38 -9.16
CA ALA A 72 5.55 -17.05 -9.12
C ALA A 72 4.39 -16.11 -9.48
N ILE A 73 4.40 -14.85 -8.99
CA ILE A 73 3.41 -13.84 -9.38
C ILE A 73 3.48 -13.56 -10.88
N ARG A 74 4.68 -13.27 -11.42
CA ARG A 74 4.88 -12.99 -12.85
C ARG A 74 4.57 -14.18 -13.76
N GLY A 75 4.76 -15.40 -13.28
CA GLY A 75 4.37 -16.61 -13.97
C GLY A 75 2.86 -16.91 -13.94
N ALA A 76 2.13 -16.29 -13.01
CA ALA A 76 0.70 -16.51 -12.82
C ALA A 76 -0.19 -15.52 -13.61
N VAL A 77 0.32 -14.32 -13.95
CA VAL A 77 -0.39 -13.24 -14.63
C VAL A 77 0.46 -12.66 -15.76
N ASP A 78 -0.19 -12.14 -16.82
CA ASP A 78 0.51 -11.60 -17.99
C ASP A 78 1.24 -10.29 -17.65
N ASP A 79 0.64 -9.43 -16.85
CA ASP A 79 1.23 -8.15 -16.43
C ASP A 79 0.62 -7.68 -15.09
N VAL A 80 1.46 -7.16 -14.19
CA VAL A 80 1.06 -6.53 -12.94
C VAL A 80 2.24 -5.76 -12.33
N ILE A 81 1.97 -4.65 -11.66
CA ILE A 81 2.98 -3.92 -10.89
C ILE A 81 3.24 -4.68 -9.59
N VAL A 82 4.51 -4.99 -9.31
CA VAL A 82 4.90 -5.62 -8.04
C VAL A 82 5.47 -4.55 -7.10
N ASN A 83 4.89 -4.48 -5.90
CA ASN A 83 5.23 -3.54 -4.84
C ASN A 83 5.76 -4.30 -3.62
N TYR A 84 6.99 -4.02 -3.21
CA TYR A 84 7.61 -4.65 -2.04
C TYR A 84 7.42 -3.80 -0.78
N SER A 85 6.99 -4.43 0.30
CA SER A 85 7.08 -3.77 1.61
C SER A 85 8.53 -3.58 2.05
N THR A 86 8.84 -2.39 2.58
CA THR A 86 10.05 -2.15 3.37
C THR A 86 9.75 -1.97 4.86
N GLY A 87 8.47 -2.08 5.26
CA GLY A 87 8.04 -2.03 6.65
C GLY A 87 8.48 -3.28 7.41
N THR A 88 9.31 -3.10 8.43
CA THR A 88 9.89 -4.20 9.22
C THR A 88 9.97 -3.83 10.70
N ILE A 89 10.15 -4.84 11.54
CA ILE A 89 10.41 -4.66 12.98
C ILE A 89 11.78 -5.26 13.29
N GLY A 90 12.72 -4.41 13.69
CA GLY A 90 14.06 -4.84 14.12
C GLY A 90 14.97 -5.36 12.99
N VAL A 91 14.62 -5.11 11.73
CA VAL A 91 15.47 -5.47 10.58
C VAL A 91 16.27 -4.25 10.15
N PRO A 92 17.61 -4.35 10.08
CA PRO A 92 18.46 -3.25 9.65
C PRO A 92 18.11 -2.73 8.26
N VAL A 93 18.23 -1.41 8.04
CA VAL A 93 17.95 -0.77 6.74
C VAL A 93 18.80 -1.38 5.62
N ALA A 94 20.07 -1.72 5.89
CA ALA A 94 20.96 -2.37 4.93
C ALA A 94 20.36 -3.67 4.35
N LYS A 95 19.72 -4.51 5.19
CA LYS A 95 19.06 -5.74 4.75
C LYS A 95 17.86 -5.44 3.84
N ARG A 96 17.11 -4.37 4.13
CA ARG A 96 16.01 -3.91 3.27
C ARG A 96 16.52 -3.43 1.91
N VAL A 97 17.63 -2.70 1.88
CA VAL A 97 18.30 -2.29 0.64
C VAL A 97 18.83 -3.47 -0.17
N GLU A 98 19.31 -4.54 0.48
CA GLU A 98 19.80 -5.74 -0.20
C GLU A 98 18.73 -6.39 -1.08
N TYR A 99 17.54 -6.69 -0.56
CA TYR A 99 16.49 -7.32 -1.38
C TYR A 99 15.91 -6.37 -2.44
N LEU A 100 15.83 -5.06 -2.17
CA LEU A 100 15.45 -4.08 -3.19
C LEU A 100 16.46 -4.07 -4.34
N ARG A 101 17.76 -4.09 -4.03
CA ARG A 101 18.84 -4.10 -5.03
C ARG A 101 18.86 -5.38 -5.87
N ALA A 102 18.63 -6.51 -5.24
CA ALA A 102 18.65 -7.82 -5.90
C ALA A 102 17.42 -8.05 -6.79
N CYS A 103 16.22 -7.75 -6.29
CA CYS A 103 14.96 -8.11 -6.94
C CYS A 103 14.35 -7.00 -7.80
N ARG A 104 14.69 -5.73 -7.54
CA ARG A 104 14.27 -4.54 -8.30
C ARG A 104 12.76 -4.52 -8.63
N PRO A 105 11.88 -4.43 -7.61
CA PRO A 105 10.45 -4.24 -7.85
C PRO A 105 10.20 -2.90 -8.55
N GLU A 106 9.05 -2.74 -9.20
CA GLU A 106 8.65 -1.46 -9.82
C GLU A 106 8.33 -0.40 -8.76
N VAL A 107 7.72 -0.84 -7.63
CA VAL A 107 7.33 0.01 -6.50
C VAL A 107 7.87 -0.59 -5.21
N ALA A 108 8.19 0.24 -4.24
CA ALA A 108 8.43 -0.20 -2.88
C ALA A 108 7.80 0.75 -1.87
N ALA A 109 7.05 0.19 -0.92
CA ALA A 109 6.39 0.92 0.14
C ALA A 109 7.40 1.37 1.20
N LEU A 110 7.28 2.62 1.62
CA LEU A 110 8.15 3.27 2.58
C LEU A 110 7.33 4.03 3.62
N ASN A 111 7.46 3.64 4.89
CA ASN A 111 6.76 4.30 6.00
C ASN A 111 7.41 5.64 6.33
N MET A 112 6.62 6.74 6.31
CA MET A 112 7.12 8.11 6.34
C MET A 112 7.30 8.69 7.73
N GLY A 113 7.31 7.87 8.77
CA GLY A 113 7.60 8.33 10.13
C GLY A 113 7.46 7.26 11.20
N SER A 114 8.09 7.53 12.34
CA SER A 114 7.99 6.69 13.53
C SER A 114 6.73 7.03 14.32
N MET A 115 6.09 6.00 14.89
CA MET A 115 4.86 6.17 15.66
C MET A 115 4.66 5.03 16.67
N ASN A 116 3.78 5.23 17.64
CA ASN A 116 3.23 4.09 18.35
C ASN A 116 2.34 3.30 17.40
N TYR A 117 2.49 1.99 17.39
CA TYR A 117 1.69 1.09 16.58
C TYR A 117 1.03 0.05 17.49
N ALA A 118 -0.31 0.03 17.54
CA ALA A 118 -1.01 -0.86 18.44
C ALA A 118 -2.36 -1.31 17.86
N LYS A 119 -2.84 -2.44 18.37
CA LYS A 119 -4.21 -2.91 18.19
C LYS A 119 -4.90 -2.94 19.55
N TYR A 120 -5.97 -2.15 19.70
CA TYR A 120 -6.78 -2.11 20.92
C TYR A 120 -8.03 -2.98 20.78
N SER A 121 -8.32 -3.77 21.83
CA SER A 121 -9.54 -4.56 21.93
C SER A 121 -10.54 -3.86 22.85
N ARG A 122 -11.66 -3.36 22.30
CA ARG A 122 -12.73 -2.75 23.11
C ARG A 122 -13.38 -3.74 24.08
N SER A 123 -13.50 -5.01 23.72
CA SER A 123 -14.08 -6.05 24.58
C SER A 123 -13.19 -6.41 25.75
N ARG A 124 -11.86 -6.42 25.54
CA ARG A 124 -10.87 -6.69 26.59
C ARG A 124 -10.51 -5.44 27.37
N LYS A 125 -10.79 -4.23 26.82
CA LYS A 125 -10.33 -2.92 27.33
C LYS A 125 -8.81 -2.86 27.51
N ASP A 126 -8.08 -3.49 26.57
CA ASP A 126 -6.63 -3.62 26.62
C ASP A 126 -6.03 -3.71 25.21
N PHE A 127 -4.71 -3.48 25.10
CA PHE A 127 -4.00 -3.67 23.84
C PHE A 127 -3.80 -5.16 23.56
N VAL A 128 -4.09 -5.58 22.33
CA VAL A 128 -3.79 -6.93 21.81
C VAL A 128 -2.28 -7.05 21.59
N PHE A 129 -1.70 -5.98 21.05
CA PHE A 129 -0.26 -5.73 20.96
C PHE A 129 0.00 -4.22 20.91
N GLN A 130 1.21 -3.82 21.28
CA GLN A 130 1.69 -2.45 21.17
C GLN A 130 3.21 -2.43 20.99
N MET A 131 3.70 -1.49 20.18
CA MET A 131 5.13 -1.31 19.92
C MET A 131 5.41 0.12 19.42
N VAL A 132 6.67 0.51 19.41
CA VAL A 132 7.13 1.65 18.61
C VAL A 132 7.47 1.14 17.22
N PHE A 133 6.76 1.64 16.21
CA PHE A 133 7.07 1.40 14.81
C PHE A 133 8.10 2.44 14.39
N SER A 134 9.36 2.02 14.37
CA SER A 134 10.50 2.92 14.17
C SER A 134 10.80 3.10 12.69
N ASN A 135 10.71 4.33 12.21
CA ASN A 135 11.09 4.77 10.87
C ASN A 135 11.75 6.13 11.00
N PRO A 136 12.99 6.22 11.50
CA PRO A 136 13.69 7.49 11.68
C PRO A 136 14.09 8.07 10.32
N PHE A 137 14.22 9.39 10.23
CA PHE A 137 14.53 10.07 8.97
C PHE A 137 15.82 9.59 8.32
N GLU A 138 16.83 9.21 9.08
CA GLU A 138 18.07 8.64 8.54
C GLU A 138 17.83 7.37 7.72
N GLU A 139 16.99 6.45 8.19
CA GLU A 139 16.62 5.23 7.46
C GLU A 139 15.71 5.53 6.26
N ILE A 140 14.78 6.47 6.42
CA ILE A 140 13.92 6.94 5.31
C ILE A 140 14.79 7.49 4.18
N VAL A 141 15.74 8.36 4.49
CA VAL A 141 16.67 8.96 3.50
C VAL A 141 17.54 7.90 2.84
N GLU A 142 18.04 6.91 3.59
CA GLU A 142 18.84 5.81 3.03
C GLU A 142 18.02 4.97 2.04
N LEU A 143 16.78 4.60 2.40
CA LEU A 143 15.89 3.84 1.52
C LEU A 143 15.52 4.65 0.27
N LEU A 144 15.18 5.94 0.41
CA LEU A 144 14.88 6.81 -0.74
C LEU A 144 16.05 6.95 -1.71
N LYS A 145 17.27 7.11 -1.19
CA LYS A 145 18.47 7.13 -2.03
C LYS A 145 18.65 5.82 -2.79
N ALA A 146 18.50 4.68 -2.11
CA ALA A 146 18.60 3.37 -2.74
C ALA A 146 17.52 3.17 -3.81
N MET A 147 16.25 3.52 -3.54
CA MET A 147 15.16 3.44 -4.51
C MET A 147 15.43 4.32 -5.73
N ASN A 148 15.89 5.57 -5.53
CA ASN A 148 16.26 6.48 -6.62
C ASN A 148 17.38 5.92 -7.50
N GLU A 149 18.44 5.35 -6.89
CA GLU A 149 19.57 4.73 -7.61
C GLU A 149 19.11 3.51 -8.43
N LEU A 150 18.12 2.78 -7.94
CA LEU A 150 17.62 1.55 -8.57
C LEU A 150 16.48 1.80 -9.57
N GLY A 151 15.95 3.02 -9.65
CA GLY A 151 14.78 3.34 -10.47
C GLY A 151 13.47 2.77 -9.92
N ILE A 152 13.41 2.49 -8.62
CA ILE A 152 12.22 1.99 -7.94
C ILE A 152 11.34 3.18 -7.52
N LYS A 153 10.05 3.14 -7.82
CA LYS A 153 9.10 4.16 -7.39
C LYS A 153 8.78 4.00 -5.91
N PRO A 154 9.05 5.00 -5.05
CA PRO A 154 8.61 4.96 -3.66
C PRO A 154 7.08 5.13 -3.55
N GLU A 155 6.41 4.28 -2.76
CA GLU A 155 5.06 4.50 -2.23
C GLU A 155 5.20 5.03 -0.79
N HIS A 156 4.76 6.27 -0.55
CA HIS A 156 4.92 6.95 0.74
C HIS A 156 3.74 6.65 1.64
N GLU A 157 3.88 5.69 2.55
CA GLU A 157 2.85 5.32 3.53
C GLU A 157 2.84 6.31 4.70
N CYS A 158 1.80 7.15 4.76
CA CYS A 158 1.60 8.19 5.77
C CYS A 158 0.46 7.83 6.71
N PHE A 159 0.76 7.73 8.01
CA PHE A 159 -0.21 7.35 9.06
C PHE A 159 -0.84 8.55 9.77
N ASP A 160 -0.34 9.75 9.50
CA ASP A 160 -0.78 10.99 10.13
C ASP A 160 -0.41 12.19 9.23
N VAL A 161 -1.06 13.33 9.47
CA VAL A 161 -0.72 14.59 8.77
C VAL A 161 0.73 15.02 9.01
N GLY A 162 1.32 14.68 10.15
CA GLY A 162 2.74 14.93 10.42
C GLY A 162 3.68 14.13 9.53
N HIS A 163 3.28 12.92 9.10
CA HIS A 163 4.04 12.15 8.11
C HIS A 163 3.94 12.78 6.71
N VAL A 164 2.76 13.30 6.34
CA VAL A 164 2.58 14.06 5.09
C VAL A 164 3.47 15.31 5.10
N GLY A 165 3.48 16.05 6.22
CA GLY A 165 4.30 17.26 6.38
C GLY A 165 5.81 16.99 6.29
N SER A 166 6.27 15.74 6.44
CA SER A 166 7.69 15.39 6.28
C SER A 166 8.13 15.21 4.83
N LEU A 167 7.19 15.15 3.86
CA LEU A 167 7.51 14.95 2.45
C LEU A 167 8.19 16.19 1.84
N GLU A 168 7.71 17.40 2.13
CA GLU A 168 8.26 18.64 1.59
C GLU A 168 9.74 18.86 1.94
N PRO A 169 10.19 18.73 3.21
CA PRO A 169 11.62 18.79 3.54
C PRO A 169 12.47 17.76 2.82
N LEU A 170 11.96 16.55 2.56
CA LEU A 170 12.68 15.53 1.81
C LEU A 170 12.75 15.85 0.31
N MET A 171 11.77 16.56 -0.23
CA MET A 171 11.83 17.14 -1.58
C MET A 171 12.87 18.25 -1.66
N ASP A 172 12.92 19.17 -0.69
CA ASP A 172 13.92 20.23 -0.61
C ASP A 172 15.35 19.68 -0.52
N MET A 173 15.52 18.53 0.17
CA MET A 173 16.79 17.80 0.20
C MET A 173 17.14 17.12 -1.13
N GLY A 174 16.21 17.09 -2.11
CA GLY A 174 16.40 16.42 -3.40
C GLY A 174 16.37 14.89 -3.33
N VAL A 175 15.95 14.30 -2.20
CA VAL A 175 15.83 12.84 -2.05
C VAL A 175 14.44 12.32 -2.45
N LEU A 176 13.43 13.21 -2.50
CA LEU A 176 12.12 12.94 -3.10
C LEU A 176 11.95 13.75 -4.38
N LYS A 177 11.26 13.17 -5.35
CA LYS A 177 10.96 13.82 -6.64
C LYS A 177 9.47 13.69 -6.97
N ALA A 178 8.86 14.80 -7.38
CA ALA A 178 7.50 14.79 -7.91
C ALA A 178 7.43 14.05 -9.27
N PRO A 179 6.29 13.45 -9.64
CA PRO A 179 5.08 13.33 -8.82
C PRO A 179 5.26 12.27 -7.71
N LEU A 180 4.70 12.54 -6.53
CA LEU A 180 4.72 11.59 -5.41
C LEU A 180 3.60 10.54 -5.58
N HIS A 181 3.81 9.36 -5.00
CA HIS A 181 2.79 8.37 -4.71
C HIS A 181 2.64 8.29 -3.19
N VAL A 182 1.51 8.74 -2.66
CA VAL A 182 1.26 8.86 -1.21
C VAL A 182 0.03 8.06 -0.83
N ASP A 183 0.19 7.11 0.09
CA ASP A 183 -0.95 6.36 0.64
C ASP A 183 -1.22 6.73 2.10
N CYS A 184 -2.49 7.09 2.34
CA CYS A 184 -3.01 7.41 3.67
C CYS A 184 -3.34 6.11 4.41
N VAL A 185 -2.47 5.67 5.34
CA VAL A 185 -2.68 4.46 6.14
C VAL A 185 -3.48 4.81 7.39
N MET A 186 -4.69 4.28 7.51
CA MET A 186 -5.63 4.64 8.57
C MET A 186 -6.22 3.40 9.26
N GLY A 187 -6.54 3.52 10.55
CA GLY A 187 -7.12 2.42 11.34
C GLY A 187 -6.13 1.75 12.29
N VAL A 188 -4.91 2.28 12.39
CA VAL A 188 -3.89 1.85 13.35
C VAL A 188 -3.91 2.79 14.55
N VAL A 189 -3.93 2.25 15.77
CA VAL A 189 -3.82 3.08 16.98
C VAL A 189 -2.42 3.67 17.07
N GLY A 190 -2.36 4.99 17.16
CA GLY A 190 -1.13 5.79 17.12
C GLY A 190 -1.03 6.68 15.88
N GLY A 191 -1.76 6.38 14.81
CA GLY A 191 -1.96 7.24 13.66
C GLY A 191 -3.27 8.04 13.75
N ILE A 192 -3.59 8.76 12.69
CA ILE A 192 -4.82 9.56 12.59
C ILE A 192 -6.07 8.65 12.66
N PRO A 193 -7.13 9.03 13.41
CA PRO A 193 -8.34 8.21 13.49
C PRO A 193 -9.00 7.98 12.11
N PRO A 194 -9.52 6.75 11.84
CA PRO A 194 -10.00 6.33 10.53
C PRO A 194 -11.41 6.88 10.23
N THR A 195 -11.48 8.16 9.90
CA THR A 195 -12.74 8.82 9.53
C THR A 195 -12.61 9.49 8.16
N PRO A 196 -13.70 9.61 7.36
CA PRO A 196 -13.68 10.33 6.09
C PRO A 196 -13.20 11.79 6.23
N ARG A 197 -13.51 12.46 7.35
CA ARG A 197 -13.04 13.83 7.63
C ARG A 197 -11.52 13.87 7.76
N ASN A 198 -10.93 12.91 8.47
CA ASN A 198 -9.48 12.86 8.67
C ASN A 198 -8.76 12.45 7.37
N LEU A 199 -9.36 11.57 6.57
CA LEU A 199 -8.85 11.29 5.22
C LEU A 199 -8.83 12.56 4.38
N ALA A 200 -9.92 13.33 4.35
CA ALA A 200 -9.95 14.59 3.62
C ALA A 200 -8.88 15.57 4.10
N ALA A 201 -8.65 15.65 5.42
CA ALA A 201 -7.57 16.49 5.96
C ALA A 201 -6.17 16.02 5.52
N MET A 202 -5.91 14.71 5.47
CA MET A 202 -4.64 14.21 4.92
C MET A 202 -4.51 14.54 3.44
N VAL A 203 -5.58 14.36 2.67
CA VAL A 203 -5.63 14.67 1.24
C VAL A 203 -5.36 16.15 1.00
N ASP A 204 -6.00 17.06 1.74
CA ASP A 204 -5.76 18.49 1.62
C ASP A 204 -4.26 18.82 1.83
N ASN A 205 -3.61 18.21 2.83
CA ASN A 205 -2.17 18.40 3.06
C ASN A 205 -1.32 17.84 1.90
N ILE A 206 -1.71 16.71 1.28
CA ILE A 206 -1.00 16.15 0.11
C ILE A 206 -1.14 17.09 -1.09
N LEU A 207 -2.35 17.65 -1.30
CA LEU A 207 -2.64 18.54 -2.41
C LEU A 207 -1.91 19.91 -2.30
N ASP A 208 -1.52 20.29 -1.11
CA ASP A 208 -0.75 21.52 -0.86
C ASP A 208 0.75 21.35 -1.12
N ILE A 209 1.26 20.11 -1.26
CA ILE A 209 2.67 19.88 -1.60
C ILE A 209 2.98 20.40 -3.01
N PRO A 210 4.07 21.17 -3.19
CA PRO A 210 4.45 21.71 -4.49
C PRO A 210 4.73 20.64 -5.54
N THR A 211 4.35 20.91 -6.80
CA THR A 211 4.50 20.01 -7.95
C THR A 211 5.32 20.62 -9.07
N GLU A 212 6.37 21.38 -8.77
CA GLU A 212 7.21 21.98 -9.82
C GLU A 212 7.71 20.89 -10.78
N GLY A 213 7.30 21.01 -12.06
CA GLY A 213 7.61 20.05 -13.12
C GLY A 213 6.59 18.90 -13.30
N ALA A 214 5.57 18.77 -12.50
CA ALA A 214 4.51 17.79 -12.69
C ALA A 214 3.41 18.31 -13.63
N ASN A 215 2.80 17.40 -14.39
CA ASN A 215 1.75 17.72 -15.36
C ASN A 215 0.48 18.20 -14.62
N PRO A 216 -0.02 19.43 -14.83
CA PRO A 216 -1.17 19.99 -14.08
C PRO A 216 -2.50 19.29 -14.30
N GLY A 217 -2.55 18.24 -15.10
CA GLY A 217 -3.73 17.46 -15.44
C GLY A 217 -3.72 16.01 -14.96
N GLY A 218 -2.82 15.64 -14.02
CA GLY A 218 -2.76 14.28 -13.49
C GLY A 218 -4.07 13.86 -12.84
N VAL A 219 -4.59 12.69 -13.24
CA VAL A 219 -5.78 12.05 -12.69
C VAL A 219 -5.48 11.69 -11.23
N GLY A 220 -6.27 12.21 -10.30
CA GLY A 220 -6.06 12.02 -8.86
C GLY A 220 -6.45 13.24 -8.04
N GLY A 221 -7.12 14.21 -8.65
CA GLY A 221 -7.82 15.31 -7.98
C GLY A 221 -6.96 16.45 -7.47
N GLY A 222 -5.63 16.40 -7.58
CA GLY A 222 -4.77 17.44 -7.05
C GLY A 222 -3.47 17.56 -7.82
N ARG A 223 -3.02 18.72 -7.98
CA ARG A 223 -1.75 19.29 -8.47
C ARG A 223 -0.63 18.34 -8.94
N GLY A 224 -0.94 17.10 -9.36
CA GLY A 224 0.01 16.17 -9.99
C GLY A 224 0.58 15.06 -9.11
N HIS A 225 0.27 14.96 -7.81
CA HIS A 225 0.61 13.80 -6.98
C HIS A 225 -0.47 12.72 -7.08
N HIS A 226 -0.06 11.45 -7.06
CA HIS A 226 -0.97 10.33 -6.91
C HIS A 226 -1.17 10.05 -5.42
N TRP A 227 -2.41 9.79 -5.00
CA TRP A 227 -2.70 9.39 -3.65
C TRP A 227 -3.75 8.28 -3.58
N GLY A 228 -3.66 7.49 -2.51
CA GLY A 228 -4.58 6.41 -2.22
C GLY A 228 -4.87 6.28 -0.72
N VAL A 229 -5.70 5.30 -0.37
CA VAL A 229 -6.02 4.97 1.02
C VAL A 229 -5.76 3.50 1.31
N ILE A 230 -5.17 3.24 2.47
CA ILE A 230 -5.00 1.94 3.09
C ILE A 230 -5.80 1.92 4.38
N GLY A 231 -6.94 1.25 4.36
CA GLY A 231 -7.83 1.14 5.52
C GLY A 231 -7.59 -0.18 6.28
N ILE A 232 -7.21 -0.09 7.56
CA ILE A 232 -6.94 -1.27 8.36
C ILE A 232 -8.20 -1.76 9.07
N SER A 233 -8.48 -3.08 8.98
CA SER A 233 -9.62 -3.73 9.61
C SER A 233 -10.96 -3.25 9.02
N ARG A 234 -12.04 -3.22 9.82
CA ARG A 234 -13.41 -2.94 9.37
C ARG A 234 -13.62 -1.54 8.79
N ASP A 235 -12.78 -0.60 9.17
CA ASP A 235 -12.83 0.79 8.67
C ASP A 235 -12.44 0.89 7.19
N GLN A 236 -11.79 -0.14 6.62
CA GLN A 236 -11.34 -0.20 5.23
C GLN A 236 -12.44 0.19 4.24
N TRP A 237 -13.62 -0.41 4.34
CA TRP A 237 -14.69 -0.19 3.37
C TRP A 237 -15.26 1.23 3.41
N THR A 238 -15.37 1.82 4.60
CA THR A 238 -15.79 3.22 4.75
C THR A 238 -14.74 4.19 4.19
N LEU A 239 -13.47 3.89 4.40
CA LEU A 239 -12.36 4.69 3.88
C LEU A 239 -12.22 4.56 2.37
N ILE A 240 -12.40 3.35 1.82
CA ILE A 240 -12.45 3.12 0.36
C ILE A 240 -13.57 3.96 -0.27
N ALA A 241 -14.78 3.93 0.28
CA ALA A 241 -15.89 4.76 -0.23
C ALA A 241 -15.55 6.25 -0.21
N ALA A 242 -14.92 6.72 0.87
CA ALA A 242 -14.49 8.11 0.99
C ALA A 242 -13.40 8.46 -0.03
N ALA A 243 -12.37 7.61 -0.19
CA ALA A 243 -11.30 7.84 -1.17
C ALA A 243 -11.82 7.87 -2.60
N LEU A 244 -12.69 6.96 -2.97
CA LEU A 244 -13.31 6.92 -4.30
C LEU A 244 -14.07 8.20 -4.62
N THR A 245 -14.82 8.76 -3.67
CA THR A 245 -15.57 10.02 -3.84
C THR A 245 -14.67 11.26 -3.81
N LEU A 246 -13.52 11.20 -3.14
CA LEU A 246 -12.53 12.28 -3.11
C LEU A 246 -11.53 12.24 -4.30
N GLY A 247 -11.61 11.22 -5.15
CA GLY A 247 -10.76 11.09 -6.35
C GLY A 247 -9.48 10.28 -6.16
N GLY A 248 -9.31 9.62 -5.03
CA GLY A 248 -8.15 8.79 -4.73
C GLY A 248 -8.20 7.38 -5.32
N SER A 249 -7.10 6.67 -5.16
CA SER A 249 -6.94 5.24 -5.38
C SER A 249 -7.13 4.46 -4.09
N ILE A 250 -7.15 3.13 -4.16
CA ILE A 250 -7.53 2.27 -3.04
C ILE A 250 -6.66 1.03 -2.94
N ARG A 251 -6.50 0.55 -1.69
CA ARG A 251 -5.86 -0.73 -1.41
C ARG A 251 -6.81 -1.62 -0.60
N ALA A 252 -6.87 -2.90 -0.99
CA ALA A 252 -7.57 -3.95 -0.25
C ALA A 252 -6.78 -5.27 -0.31
N GLY A 253 -6.99 -6.13 0.68
CA GLY A 253 -6.33 -7.42 0.75
C GLY A 253 -6.31 -7.99 2.16
N VAL A 254 -5.95 -9.26 2.29
CA VAL A 254 -5.95 -9.95 3.58
C VAL A 254 -4.88 -9.45 4.55
N GLU A 255 -3.92 -8.66 4.09
CA GLU A 255 -2.98 -7.97 4.96
C GLU A 255 -3.70 -6.94 5.84
N ASP A 256 -4.61 -6.16 5.23
CA ASP A 256 -5.23 -4.99 5.84
C ASP A 256 -6.56 -5.33 6.52
N ASN A 257 -7.36 -6.22 5.91
CA ASN A 257 -8.67 -6.61 6.40
C ASN A 257 -9.06 -8.02 5.92
N LEU A 258 -9.60 -8.82 6.83
CA LEU A 258 -9.99 -10.20 6.56
C LEU A 258 -11.46 -10.36 6.15
N TYR A 259 -12.26 -9.28 6.18
CA TYR A 259 -13.72 -9.37 6.09
C TYR A 259 -14.30 -8.48 5.00
N LEU A 260 -15.32 -8.99 4.32
CA LEU A 260 -16.20 -8.25 3.45
C LEU A 260 -17.08 -7.25 4.25
N PRO A 261 -17.76 -6.28 3.59
CA PRO A 261 -18.58 -5.28 4.28
C PRO A 261 -19.69 -5.86 5.15
N ASP A 262 -20.22 -7.03 4.78
CA ASP A 262 -21.27 -7.74 5.53
C ASP A 262 -20.74 -8.51 6.76
N GLY A 263 -19.42 -8.51 6.96
CA GLY A 263 -18.74 -9.23 8.04
C GLY A 263 -18.38 -10.66 7.73
N THR A 264 -18.64 -11.15 6.51
CA THR A 264 -18.20 -12.47 6.06
C THR A 264 -16.69 -12.46 5.85
N MET A 265 -16.00 -13.51 6.31
CA MET A 265 -14.56 -13.68 6.06
C MET A 265 -14.31 -13.92 4.58
N ALA A 266 -13.35 -13.20 4.00
CA ALA A 266 -12.91 -13.41 2.63
C ALA A 266 -12.27 -14.80 2.47
N ARG A 267 -12.59 -15.47 1.38
CA ARG A 267 -12.02 -16.79 1.02
C ARG A 267 -10.75 -16.68 0.20
N SER A 268 -10.52 -15.48 -0.36
CA SER A 268 -9.35 -15.14 -1.16
C SER A 268 -9.16 -13.63 -1.20
N ASN A 269 -8.00 -13.17 -1.64
CA ASN A 269 -7.79 -11.76 -1.99
C ASN A 269 -8.71 -11.32 -3.14
N GLY A 270 -9.03 -12.22 -4.07
CA GLY A 270 -9.99 -11.95 -5.14
C GLY A 270 -11.36 -11.51 -4.63
N ASP A 271 -11.89 -12.12 -3.55
CA ASP A 271 -13.17 -11.69 -2.96
C ASP A 271 -13.13 -10.22 -2.49
N LEU A 272 -12.01 -9.78 -1.90
CA LEU A 272 -11.82 -8.40 -1.43
C LEU A 272 -11.68 -7.42 -2.59
N ILE A 273 -10.91 -7.80 -3.62
CA ILE A 273 -10.73 -6.97 -4.81
C ILE A 273 -12.02 -6.87 -5.64
N ALA A 274 -12.77 -7.96 -5.78
CA ALA A 274 -14.10 -7.94 -6.41
C ALA A 274 -15.05 -6.96 -5.70
N GLN A 275 -15.01 -6.90 -4.38
CA GLN A 275 -15.79 -5.92 -3.61
C GLN A 275 -15.27 -4.49 -3.83
N ALA A 276 -13.96 -4.27 -3.80
CA ALA A 276 -13.36 -2.96 -4.07
C ALA A 276 -13.69 -2.46 -5.48
N ARG A 277 -13.62 -3.35 -6.48
CA ARG A 277 -14.03 -3.07 -7.86
C ARG A 277 -15.51 -2.65 -7.95
N ARG A 278 -16.42 -3.42 -7.35
CA ARG A 278 -17.85 -3.06 -7.33
C ARG A 278 -18.07 -1.65 -6.76
N MET A 279 -17.43 -1.32 -5.63
CA MET A 279 -17.53 0.01 -5.04
C MET A 279 -16.99 1.09 -5.97
N THR A 280 -15.92 0.80 -6.72
CA THR A 280 -15.35 1.70 -7.72
C THR A 280 -16.34 1.96 -8.87
N GLU A 281 -16.97 0.90 -9.38
CA GLU A 281 -17.95 0.97 -10.46
C GLU A 281 -19.25 1.66 -9.99
N ASP A 282 -19.71 1.40 -8.76
CA ASP A 282 -20.91 2.00 -8.17
C ASP A 282 -20.84 3.53 -8.02
N VAL A 283 -19.64 4.08 -7.82
CA VAL A 283 -19.43 5.54 -7.83
C VAL A 283 -19.15 6.12 -9.23
N GLY A 284 -19.28 5.30 -10.28
CA GLY A 284 -19.11 5.70 -11.67
C GLY A 284 -17.65 5.82 -12.14
N ARG A 285 -16.70 5.28 -11.38
CA ARG A 285 -15.29 5.17 -11.76
C ARG A 285 -14.97 3.74 -12.26
N ARG A 286 -13.75 3.48 -12.66
CA ARG A 286 -13.34 2.14 -13.13
C ARG A 286 -11.96 1.76 -12.62
N PRO A 287 -11.64 0.46 -12.50
CA PRO A 287 -10.28 0.02 -12.27
C PRO A 287 -9.33 0.51 -13.37
N ALA A 288 -8.14 0.92 -13.00
CA ALA A 288 -7.07 1.23 -13.95
C ALA A 288 -6.50 -0.06 -14.54
N THR A 289 -6.24 -0.06 -15.84
CA THR A 289 -5.36 -1.07 -16.42
C THR A 289 -3.95 -0.94 -15.85
N VAL A 290 -3.12 -1.98 -15.95
CA VAL A 290 -1.73 -1.92 -15.46
C VAL A 290 -0.93 -0.81 -16.15
N ALA A 291 -1.14 -0.60 -17.45
CA ALA A 291 -0.49 0.47 -18.20
C ALA A 291 -0.93 1.87 -17.71
N GLU A 292 -2.23 2.07 -17.46
CA GLU A 292 -2.74 3.31 -16.87
C GLU A 292 -2.19 3.53 -15.46
N ALA A 293 -2.12 2.47 -14.64
CA ALA A 293 -1.57 2.52 -13.30
C ALA A 293 -0.10 2.96 -13.31
N ARG A 294 0.73 2.41 -14.22
CA ARG A 294 2.13 2.89 -14.38
C ARG A 294 2.18 4.38 -14.72
N GLY A 295 1.35 4.84 -15.65
CA GLY A 295 1.26 6.26 -16.00
C GLY A 295 0.85 7.14 -14.83
N LEU A 296 -0.16 6.73 -14.06
CA LEU A 296 -0.66 7.45 -12.87
C LEU A 296 0.39 7.52 -11.76
N LEU A 297 1.13 6.43 -11.55
CA LEU A 297 2.17 6.34 -10.52
C LEU A 297 3.49 7.00 -10.95
N GLY A 298 3.65 7.34 -12.22
CA GLY A 298 4.90 7.88 -12.77
C GLY A 298 6.02 6.83 -12.79
N ILE A 299 5.67 5.58 -13.13
CA ILE A 299 6.60 4.48 -13.38
C ILE A 299 6.92 4.50 -14.87
N ALA A 300 8.23 4.45 -15.20
CA ALA A 300 8.71 4.50 -16.58
C ALA A 300 8.53 3.17 -17.32
#